data_1d07a7ef0327682dbdb3f13193e4d8c7
#
_entry.id   1d07a7ef0327682dbdb3f13193e4d8c7
#
_cell.length_a   1.000
_cell.length_b   1.000
_cell.length_c   1.000
_cell.angle_alpha   90.00
_cell.angle_beta   90.00
_cell.angle_gamma   90.00
#
_symmetry.space_group_name_H-M   'P 1'
#
loop_
_entity.id
_entity.type
_entity.pdbx_description
1 polymer ?
#
loop_
_entity_poly.entity_id
_entity_poly.type
_entity_poly.pdbx_seq_one_letter_code
_entity_poly.pdbx_strand_id
1 'polypeptide(L)'
;IYSCSLCKSCDETCPPLVKGSEIIRGLRGSLAEAGVGPLDAHREMIKAILTSGNVLGQKVRLVDVLPSAKSLPDTSPALLFTGCVVSSSYPHIAEALIQILTKAGCNFTVMKNGEDCCGKFLDLLGLAGESSKLVAKNWSVFSEMNVRDIFTVCPFCYGAFLHSVPKNQSISVQHSTQILLNLLTERRIRFNRKLDANVAYFDPCHLGRYEKIYDAPRSVVRAIPGVTLVEMDKSKHLSRCCGGTIRVPYFDIRTGMSEAIAKSANDAGADYLVTGCPTCYHNLKFVALDYDVRVCSIEELAGYSMGLVKEISE
;
A
#
# COMPACT_ATOMS: atom_id res chain seq x y z
N ILE A 1 -5.46 23.32 5.17
CA ILE A 1 -4.75 22.30 5.97
C ILE A 1 -5.14 20.88 5.50
N TYR A 2 -6.44 20.57 5.38
CA TYR A 2 -6.91 19.22 4.95
C TYR A 2 -6.81 18.95 3.45
N SER A 3 -6.53 19.95 2.61
CA SER A 3 -6.19 19.75 1.19
C SER A 3 -4.75 19.27 0.97
N CYS A 4 -3.90 19.29 1.99
CA CYS A 4 -2.57 18.70 1.92
C CYS A 4 -2.67 17.17 2.02
N SER A 5 -2.06 16.46 1.08
CA SER A 5 -2.04 14.99 1.09
C SER A 5 -0.99 14.38 2.04
N LEU A 6 -0.22 15.19 2.76
CA LEU A 6 0.89 14.76 3.63
C LEU A 6 1.88 13.83 2.93
N CYS A 7 2.13 14.06 1.66
CA CYS A 7 2.98 13.19 0.83
C CYS A 7 4.50 13.42 0.99
N LYS A 8 4.94 14.39 1.81
CA LYS A 8 6.33 14.80 2.02
C LYS A 8 7.06 15.34 0.77
N SER A 9 6.36 15.68 -0.33
CA SER A 9 7.05 16.24 -1.50
C SER A 9 7.71 17.58 -1.19
N CYS A 10 7.04 18.43 -0.42
CA CYS A 10 7.61 19.71 0.04
C CYS A 10 8.82 19.52 0.96
N ASP A 11 8.86 18.47 1.76
CA ASP A 11 10.00 18.18 2.66
C ASP A 11 11.26 17.80 1.87
N GLU A 12 11.09 17.05 0.76
CA GLU A 12 12.21 16.60 -0.10
C GLU A 12 12.78 17.72 -0.99
N THR A 13 11.98 18.73 -1.27
CA THR A 13 12.36 19.82 -2.20
C THR A 13 12.63 21.16 -1.50
N CYS A 14 12.53 21.22 -0.18
CA CYS A 14 12.70 22.44 0.59
C CYS A 14 14.20 22.72 0.82
N PRO A 15 14.80 23.80 0.26
CA PRO A 15 16.23 24.08 0.45
C PRO A 15 16.61 24.29 1.93
N PRO A 16 15.83 24.99 2.77
CA PRO A 16 16.11 25.12 4.20
C PRO A 16 15.68 23.90 5.04
N LEU A 17 15.31 22.78 4.41
CA LEU A 17 14.94 21.51 5.05
C LEU A 17 13.75 21.62 6.03
N VAL A 18 12.84 22.55 5.81
CA VAL A 18 11.61 22.68 6.62
C VAL A 18 10.72 21.47 6.40
N LYS A 19 10.28 20.84 7.48
CA LYS A 19 9.37 19.69 7.46
C LYS A 19 7.90 20.14 7.39
N GLY A 20 7.49 20.65 6.23
CA GLY A 20 6.14 21.17 6.02
C GLY A 20 5.04 20.14 6.30
N SER A 21 5.30 18.86 6.00
CA SER A 21 4.35 17.77 6.30
C SER A 21 4.13 17.58 7.80
N GLU A 22 5.17 17.74 8.63
CA GLU A 22 5.08 17.63 10.09
C GLU A 22 4.32 18.81 10.69
N ILE A 23 4.55 20.02 10.17
CA ILE A 23 3.80 21.22 10.57
C ILE A 23 2.30 21.03 10.30
N ILE A 24 1.93 20.62 9.08
CA ILE A 24 0.52 20.37 8.72
C ILE A 24 -0.09 19.27 9.59
N ARG A 25 0.66 18.21 9.87
CA ARG A 25 0.20 17.12 10.74
C ARG A 25 -0.05 17.61 12.17
N GLY A 26 0.87 18.41 12.73
CA GLY A 26 0.71 19.04 14.04
C GLY A 26 -0.52 19.95 14.10
N LEU A 27 -0.71 20.81 13.09
CA LEU A 27 -1.90 21.67 12.99
C LEU A 27 -3.21 20.86 12.91
N ARG A 28 -3.23 19.72 12.22
CA ARG A 28 -4.42 18.84 12.22
C ARG A 28 -4.70 18.27 13.60
N GLY A 29 -3.67 17.88 14.35
CA GLY A 29 -3.80 17.44 15.75
C GLY A 29 -4.44 18.52 16.61
N SER A 30 -3.91 19.75 16.59
CA SER A 30 -4.46 20.87 17.34
C SER A 30 -5.91 21.20 16.95
N LEU A 31 -6.26 21.13 15.66
CA LEU A 31 -7.64 21.32 15.20
C LEU A 31 -8.58 20.22 15.70
N ALA A 32 -8.12 18.97 15.72
CA ALA A 32 -8.90 17.84 16.23
C ALA A 32 -9.13 17.98 17.74
N GLU A 33 -8.12 18.34 18.51
CA GLU A 33 -8.20 18.62 19.95
C GLU A 33 -9.15 19.78 20.26
N ALA A 34 -9.16 20.82 19.43
CA ALA A 34 -10.08 21.96 19.55
C ALA A 34 -11.52 21.66 19.07
N GLY A 35 -11.78 20.45 18.54
CA GLY A 35 -13.11 20.06 18.05
C GLY A 35 -13.53 20.74 16.74
N VAL A 36 -12.60 21.40 16.03
CA VAL A 36 -12.85 22.07 14.73
C VAL A 36 -12.32 21.27 13.51
N GLY A 37 -11.80 20.09 13.74
CA GLY A 37 -11.36 19.10 12.75
C GLY A 37 -11.56 17.69 13.28
N PRO A 38 -11.44 16.68 12.43
CA PRO A 38 -11.39 16.67 10.95
C PRO A 38 -12.67 17.23 10.28
N LEU A 39 -12.59 17.50 8.96
CA LEU A 39 -13.75 18.01 8.20
C LEU A 39 -14.94 17.04 8.25
N ASP A 40 -16.16 17.57 8.13
CA ASP A 40 -17.40 16.77 8.11
C ASP A 40 -17.37 15.65 7.06
N ALA A 41 -16.78 15.91 5.90
CA ALA A 41 -16.59 14.92 4.86
C ALA A 41 -15.79 13.67 5.30
N HIS A 42 -15.01 13.74 6.38
CA HIS A 42 -14.28 12.59 6.91
C HIS A 42 -15.10 11.76 7.92
N ARG A 43 -16.23 12.29 8.44
CA ARG A 43 -16.97 11.68 9.56
C ARG A 43 -17.38 10.24 9.31
N GLU A 44 -17.96 9.96 8.14
CA GLU A 44 -18.44 8.60 7.83
C GLU A 44 -17.27 7.61 7.75
N MET A 45 -16.14 8.00 7.18
CA MET A 45 -14.96 7.15 7.10
C MET A 45 -14.32 6.93 8.48
N ILE A 46 -14.25 7.98 9.32
CA ILE A 46 -13.76 7.86 10.70
C ILE A 46 -14.66 6.90 11.49
N LYS A 47 -15.99 7.10 11.41
CA LYS A 47 -16.99 6.22 12.03
C LYS A 47 -16.82 4.79 11.56
N ALA A 48 -16.70 4.56 10.24
CA ALA A 48 -16.48 3.24 9.66
C ALA A 48 -15.24 2.56 10.25
N ILE A 49 -14.10 3.25 10.29
CA ILE A 49 -12.86 2.73 10.88
C ILE A 49 -13.05 2.37 12.36
N LEU A 50 -13.67 3.23 13.15
CA LEU A 50 -13.81 3.05 14.59
C LEU A 50 -14.83 1.97 14.97
N THR A 51 -15.87 1.76 14.16
CA THR A 51 -16.94 0.78 14.44
C THR A 51 -16.69 -0.59 13.84
N SER A 52 -16.23 -0.65 12.58
CA SER A 52 -16.02 -1.91 11.85
C SER A 52 -14.56 -2.32 11.70
N GLY A 53 -13.60 -1.45 12.09
CA GLY A 53 -12.19 -1.69 11.83
C GLY A 53 -11.80 -1.57 10.35
N ASN A 54 -12.67 -0.99 9.49
CA ASN A 54 -12.43 -0.90 8.05
C ASN A 54 -12.88 0.45 7.49
N VAL A 55 -12.07 1.02 6.61
CA VAL A 55 -12.32 2.33 5.99
C VAL A 55 -13.60 2.37 5.14
N LEU A 56 -14.07 1.22 4.67
CA LEU A 56 -15.30 1.07 3.86
C LEU A 56 -16.51 0.61 4.69
N GLY A 57 -16.39 0.53 6.02
CA GLY A 57 -17.50 0.20 6.90
C GLY A 57 -17.86 -1.30 6.98
N GLN A 58 -17.15 -2.16 6.26
CA GLN A 58 -17.39 -3.60 6.25
C GLN A 58 -16.10 -4.35 6.56
N LYS A 59 -16.10 -5.15 7.63
CA LYS A 59 -14.99 -6.04 7.95
C LYS A 59 -15.08 -7.29 7.06
N VAL A 60 -14.16 -7.40 6.11
CA VAL A 60 -14.06 -8.56 5.22
C VAL A 60 -13.04 -9.53 5.77
N ARG A 61 -13.40 -10.82 5.82
CA ARG A 61 -12.48 -11.91 6.11
C ARG A 61 -11.99 -12.48 4.79
N LEU A 62 -10.68 -12.46 4.55
CA LEU A 62 -10.10 -13.01 3.31
C LEU A 62 -10.49 -14.47 3.07
N VAL A 63 -10.66 -15.24 4.15
CA VAL A 63 -11.04 -16.66 4.07
C VAL A 63 -12.44 -16.89 3.49
N ASP A 64 -13.30 -15.88 3.48
CA ASP A 64 -14.65 -15.97 2.90
C ASP A 64 -14.64 -15.66 1.40
N VAL A 65 -13.66 -14.91 0.94
CA VAL A 65 -13.58 -14.43 -0.45
C VAL A 65 -12.47 -15.09 -1.27
N LEU A 66 -11.46 -15.67 -0.61
CA LEU A 66 -10.32 -16.33 -1.25
C LEU A 66 -10.15 -17.77 -0.73
N PRO A 67 -10.41 -18.80 -1.57
CA PRO A 67 -10.15 -20.19 -1.21
C PRO A 67 -8.69 -20.45 -0.81
N SER A 68 -7.73 -19.76 -1.42
CA SER A 68 -6.31 -19.84 -1.09
C SER A 68 -6.04 -19.40 0.36
N ALA A 69 -6.67 -18.32 0.81
CA ALA A 69 -6.56 -17.83 2.19
C ALA A 69 -7.18 -18.83 3.20
N LYS A 70 -8.24 -19.52 2.81
CA LYS A 70 -8.92 -20.53 3.65
C LYS A 70 -8.02 -21.74 3.91
N SER A 71 -7.21 -22.14 2.92
CA SER A 71 -6.31 -23.31 3.01
C SER A 71 -5.03 -23.06 3.80
N LEU A 72 -4.71 -21.80 4.16
CA LEU A 72 -3.55 -21.46 4.98
C LEU A 72 -3.71 -21.99 6.42
N PRO A 73 -2.60 -22.26 7.15
CA PRO A 73 -2.66 -22.66 8.55
C PRO A 73 -3.34 -21.59 9.42
N ASP A 74 -3.95 -22.02 10.53
CA ASP A 74 -4.59 -21.08 11.46
C ASP A 74 -3.58 -20.20 12.20
N THR A 75 -2.37 -20.72 12.42
CA THR A 75 -1.27 -20.02 13.07
C THR A 75 0.02 -20.19 12.29
N SER A 76 0.83 -19.16 12.29
CA SER A 76 2.19 -19.16 11.73
C SER A 76 2.99 -18.02 12.35
N PRO A 77 4.34 -18.15 12.44
CA PRO A 77 5.18 -17.04 12.86
C PRO A 77 5.17 -15.87 11.86
N ALA A 78 4.78 -16.09 10.61
CA ALA A 78 4.62 -15.03 9.62
C ALA A 78 3.14 -14.76 9.33
N LEU A 79 2.76 -13.49 9.37
CA LEU A 79 1.41 -12.99 9.09
C LEU A 79 1.41 -12.14 7.84
N LEU A 80 0.60 -12.48 6.86
CA LEU A 80 0.26 -11.57 5.77
C LEU A 80 -0.90 -10.68 6.21
N PHE A 81 -0.61 -9.41 6.46
CA PHE A 81 -1.59 -8.36 6.75
C PHE A 81 -1.85 -7.56 5.48
N THR A 82 -3.00 -7.77 4.85
CA THR A 82 -3.31 -7.20 3.53
C THR A 82 -3.83 -5.76 3.60
N GLY A 83 -4.44 -5.39 4.72
CA GLY A 83 -5.02 -4.08 4.94
C GLY A 83 -6.44 -3.94 4.37
N CYS A 84 -7.17 -2.98 4.93
CA CYS A 84 -8.61 -2.79 4.71
C CYS A 84 -9.01 -2.56 3.23
N VAL A 85 -8.20 -1.85 2.45
CA VAL A 85 -8.51 -1.58 1.03
C VAL A 85 -8.37 -2.82 0.17
N VAL A 86 -7.33 -3.64 0.40
CA VAL A 86 -7.10 -4.88 -0.35
C VAL A 86 -8.19 -5.89 -0.02
N SER A 87 -8.41 -6.17 1.26
CA SER A 87 -9.41 -7.17 1.67
C SER A 87 -10.83 -6.85 1.17
N SER A 88 -11.19 -5.56 1.08
CA SER A 88 -12.55 -5.15 0.71
C SER A 88 -12.75 -4.88 -0.78
N SER A 89 -11.75 -4.32 -1.47
CA SER A 89 -11.93 -3.84 -2.85
C SER A 89 -11.08 -4.56 -3.88
N TYR A 90 -9.92 -5.10 -3.47
CA TYR A 90 -8.94 -5.67 -4.37
C TYR A 90 -8.37 -7.00 -3.87
N PRO A 91 -9.22 -7.99 -3.52
CA PRO A 91 -8.76 -9.27 -2.97
C PRO A 91 -7.83 -10.03 -3.93
N HIS A 92 -7.90 -9.78 -5.24
CA HIS A 92 -7.00 -10.35 -6.23
C HIS A 92 -5.52 -9.98 -6.00
N ILE A 93 -5.22 -8.81 -5.42
CA ILE A 93 -3.85 -8.42 -5.03
C ILE A 93 -3.34 -9.33 -3.90
N ALA A 94 -4.20 -9.60 -2.90
CA ALA A 94 -3.88 -10.55 -1.83
C ALA A 94 -3.73 -11.97 -2.39
N GLU A 95 -4.62 -12.40 -3.29
CA GLU A 95 -4.56 -13.70 -3.95
C GLU A 95 -3.23 -13.91 -4.68
N ALA A 96 -2.80 -12.93 -5.47
CA ALA A 96 -1.52 -12.99 -6.18
C ALA A 96 -0.35 -13.21 -5.20
N LEU A 97 -0.29 -12.44 -4.12
CA LEU A 97 0.79 -12.58 -3.14
C LEU A 97 0.70 -13.89 -2.35
N ILE A 98 -0.51 -14.35 -1.97
CA ILE A 98 -0.72 -15.65 -1.32
C ILE A 98 -0.17 -16.79 -2.19
N GLN A 99 -0.51 -16.78 -3.48
CA GLN A 99 -0.02 -17.80 -4.43
C GLN A 99 1.50 -17.76 -4.58
N ILE A 100 2.10 -16.56 -4.67
CA ILE A 100 3.55 -16.38 -4.74
C ILE A 100 4.23 -16.94 -3.49
N LEU A 101 3.79 -16.54 -2.31
CA LEU A 101 4.36 -16.98 -1.03
C LEU A 101 4.21 -18.50 -0.83
N THR A 102 3.06 -19.06 -1.21
CA THR A 102 2.80 -20.51 -1.17
C THR A 102 3.75 -21.24 -2.10
N LYS A 103 3.88 -20.76 -3.36
CA LYS A 103 4.80 -21.35 -4.35
C LYS A 103 6.26 -21.25 -3.92
N ALA A 104 6.63 -20.20 -3.19
CA ALA A 104 7.94 -20.00 -2.61
C ALA A 104 8.20 -20.89 -1.38
N GLY A 105 7.23 -21.66 -0.89
CA GLY A 105 7.36 -22.49 0.31
C GLY A 105 7.45 -21.67 1.60
N CYS A 106 6.86 -20.46 1.63
CA CYS A 106 6.78 -19.67 2.85
C CYS A 106 5.74 -20.26 3.81
N ASN A 107 6.09 -20.33 5.10
CA ASN A 107 5.13 -20.66 6.14
C ASN A 107 4.53 -19.36 6.67
N PHE A 108 3.26 -19.09 6.35
CA PHE A 108 2.56 -17.85 6.74
C PHE A 108 1.06 -18.12 6.94
N THR A 109 0.40 -17.17 7.55
CA THR A 109 -1.06 -17.15 7.71
C THR A 109 -1.65 -15.78 7.41
N VAL A 110 -2.98 -15.67 7.44
CA VAL A 110 -3.75 -14.43 7.37
C VAL A 110 -4.65 -14.30 8.60
N MET A 111 -5.16 -13.11 8.87
CA MET A 111 -6.15 -12.87 9.93
C MET A 111 -7.49 -13.55 9.59
N LYS A 112 -7.73 -14.77 10.12
CA LYS A 112 -8.94 -15.57 9.81
C LYS A 112 -10.25 -14.86 10.20
N ASN A 113 -10.23 -14.06 11.26
CA ASN A 113 -11.37 -13.29 11.74
C ASN A 113 -11.50 -11.89 11.11
N GLY A 114 -10.69 -11.62 10.08
CA GLY A 114 -10.59 -10.32 9.42
C GLY A 114 -9.66 -9.35 10.14
N GLU A 115 -9.14 -8.42 9.38
CA GLU A 115 -8.18 -7.42 9.83
C GLU A 115 -8.89 -6.17 10.36
N ASP A 116 -8.35 -5.59 11.43
CA ASP A 116 -8.69 -4.24 11.81
C ASP A 116 -7.74 -3.24 11.12
N CYS A 117 -8.24 -2.04 10.79
CA CYS A 117 -7.44 -0.99 10.16
C CYS A 117 -6.14 -0.74 10.94
N CYS A 118 -5.05 -0.49 10.23
CA CYS A 118 -3.75 -0.14 10.83
C CYS A 118 -3.74 1.25 11.51
N GLY A 119 -4.83 2.02 11.43
CA GLY A 119 -4.96 3.32 12.07
C GLY A 119 -4.28 4.48 11.33
N LYS A 120 -3.42 4.23 10.35
CA LYS A 120 -2.60 5.29 9.71
C LYS A 120 -3.42 6.42 9.12
N PHE A 121 -4.60 6.15 8.59
CA PHE A 121 -5.47 7.19 8.05
C PHE A 121 -5.96 8.16 9.13
N LEU A 122 -6.30 7.65 10.33
CA LEU A 122 -6.71 8.50 11.47
C LEU A 122 -5.54 9.40 11.93
N ASP A 123 -4.32 8.85 12.00
CA ASP A 123 -3.11 9.61 12.30
C ASP A 123 -2.92 10.79 11.33
N LEU A 124 -3.09 10.55 10.04
CA LEU A 124 -2.99 11.58 9.00
C LEU A 124 -4.11 12.65 9.08
N LEU A 125 -5.22 12.35 9.71
CA LEU A 125 -6.30 13.31 9.97
C LEU A 125 -6.11 14.12 11.26
N GLY A 126 -5.08 13.81 12.07
CA GLY A 126 -4.83 14.47 13.36
C GLY A 126 -5.42 13.71 14.56
N LEU A 127 -5.99 12.51 14.35
CA LEU A 127 -6.58 11.66 15.38
C LEU A 127 -5.56 10.64 15.90
N ALA A 128 -4.42 11.13 16.40
CA ALA A 128 -3.30 10.29 16.82
C ALA A 128 -3.67 9.32 17.97
N GLY A 129 -4.51 9.77 18.91
CA GLY A 129 -5.00 8.93 20.01
C GLY A 129 -5.81 7.73 19.52
N GLU A 130 -6.74 7.93 18.59
CA GLU A 130 -7.55 6.86 18.02
C GLU A 130 -6.71 5.91 17.14
N SER A 131 -5.77 6.47 16.39
CA SER A 131 -4.79 5.68 15.64
C SER A 131 -3.98 4.75 16.55
N SER A 132 -3.46 5.28 17.67
CA SER A 132 -2.67 4.50 18.64
C SER A 132 -3.46 3.36 19.26
N LYS A 133 -4.75 3.55 19.56
CA LYS A 133 -5.63 2.49 20.06
C LYS A 133 -5.77 1.34 19.07
N LEU A 134 -5.96 1.64 17.78
CA LEU A 134 -6.04 0.61 16.73
C LEU A 134 -4.72 -0.13 16.53
N VAL A 135 -3.61 0.59 16.55
CA VAL A 135 -2.27 0.00 16.49
C VAL A 135 -2.06 -0.95 17.67
N ALA A 136 -2.34 -0.51 18.88
CA ALA A 136 -2.21 -1.35 20.09
C ALA A 136 -3.09 -2.60 20.04
N LYS A 137 -4.33 -2.46 19.55
CA LYS A 137 -5.23 -3.61 19.34
C LYS A 137 -4.65 -4.63 18.36
N ASN A 138 -4.10 -4.19 17.23
CA ASN A 138 -3.44 -5.08 16.28
C ASN A 138 -2.24 -5.79 16.92
N TRP A 139 -1.41 -5.06 17.70
CA TRP A 139 -0.26 -5.65 18.38
C TRP A 139 -0.66 -6.70 19.44
N SER A 140 -1.79 -6.51 20.15
CA SER A 140 -2.32 -7.54 21.06
C SER A 140 -2.62 -8.84 20.31
N VAL A 141 -3.34 -8.74 19.19
CA VAL A 141 -3.68 -9.91 18.35
C VAL A 141 -2.42 -10.57 17.77
N PHE A 142 -1.46 -9.78 17.27
CA PHE A 142 -0.20 -10.33 16.73
C PHE A 142 0.60 -11.06 17.81
N SER A 143 0.58 -10.57 19.05
CA SER A 143 1.21 -11.21 20.19
C SER A 143 0.54 -12.53 20.55
N GLU A 144 -0.80 -12.56 20.60
CA GLU A 144 -1.59 -13.78 20.85
C GLU A 144 -1.35 -14.86 19.79
N MET A 145 -1.15 -14.44 18.53
CA MET A 145 -0.80 -15.31 17.40
C MET A 145 0.68 -15.72 17.36
N ASN A 146 1.52 -15.19 18.26
CA ASN A 146 2.97 -15.40 18.27
C ASN A 146 3.67 -14.98 16.97
N VAL A 147 3.20 -13.90 16.32
CA VAL A 147 3.76 -13.37 15.08
C VAL A 147 5.19 -12.85 15.29
N ARG A 148 6.08 -13.19 14.36
CA ARG A 148 7.48 -12.73 14.29
C ARG A 148 7.77 -11.93 13.04
N ASP A 149 7.06 -12.23 11.96
CA ASP A 149 7.19 -11.55 10.68
C ASP A 149 5.84 -11.03 10.23
N ILE A 150 5.77 -9.78 9.80
CA ILE A 150 4.57 -9.16 9.25
C ILE A 150 4.87 -8.78 7.79
N PHE A 151 4.10 -9.33 6.87
CA PHE A 151 4.12 -9.02 5.45
C PHE A 151 2.96 -8.11 5.12
N THR A 152 3.19 -7.02 4.40
CA THR A 152 2.13 -6.09 4.01
C THR A 152 2.18 -5.75 2.53
N VAL A 153 1.03 -5.46 1.94
CA VAL A 153 0.89 -4.93 0.57
C VAL A 153 0.61 -3.43 0.55
N CYS A 154 0.36 -2.83 1.71
CA CYS A 154 -0.01 -1.43 1.84
C CYS A 154 1.06 -0.64 2.57
N PRO A 155 1.64 0.42 1.95
CA PRO A 155 2.64 1.27 2.60
C PRO A 155 2.16 1.95 3.88
N PHE A 156 0.86 2.21 4.03
CA PHE A 156 0.29 2.74 5.27
C PHE A 156 0.38 1.72 6.41
N CYS A 157 0.00 0.46 6.13
CA CYS A 157 0.12 -0.62 7.10
C CYS A 157 1.58 -0.90 7.43
N TYR A 158 2.45 -0.93 6.41
CA TYR A 158 3.89 -1.10 6.57
C TYR A 158 4.47 -0.07 7.54
N GLY A 159 4.31 1.24 7.27
CA GLY A 159 4.83 2.29 8.13
C GLY A 159 4.17 2.31 9.51
N ALA A 160 2.85 2.01 9.62
CA ALA A 160 2.16 1.96 10.90
C ALA A 160 2.77 0.89 11.81
N PHE A 161 3.01 -0.31 11.31
CA PHE A 161 3.58 -1.39 12.12
C PHE A 161 5.09 -1.25 12.30
N LEU A 162 5.84 -0.88 11.26
CA LEU A 162 7.29 -0.68 11.35
C LEU A 162 7.69 0.29 12.47
N HIS A 163 6.98 1.42 12.57
CA HIS A 163 7.29 2.47 13.56
C HIS A 163 6.64 2.26 14.92
N SER A 164 5.88 1.18 15.10
CA SER A 164 5.19 0.87 16.36
C SER A 164 5.54 -0.50 16.94
N VAL A 165 6.57 -1.17 16.42
CA VAL A 165 7.05 -2.44 17.00
C VAL A 165 7.32 -2.25 18.50
N PRO A 166 6.74 -3.07 19.38
CA PRO A 166 7.00 -2.97 20.82
C PRO A 166 8.49 -3.14 21.14
N LYS A 167 9.03 -2.27 21.98
CA LYS A 167 10.48 -2.21 22.27
C LYS A 167 11.10 -3.52 22.78
N ASN A 168 10.30 -4.39 23.40
CA ASN A 168 10.71 -5.69 23.95
C ASN A 168 10.49 -6.86 22.98
N GLN A 169 10.11 -6.61 21.74
CA GLN A 169 9.85 -7.62 20.73
C GLN A 169 10.76 -7.42 19.50
N SER A 170 11.26 -8.54 18.97
CA SER A 170 11.99 -8.55 17.70
C SER A 170 11.04 -9.07 16.62
N ILE A 171 10.33 -8.14 15.97
CA ILE A 171 9.37 -8.45 14.90
C ILE A 171 9.86 -7.78 13.63
N SER A 172 9.95 -8.56 12.56
CA SER A 172 10.25 -8.06 11.21
C SER A 172 8.98 -7.57 10.55
N VAL A 173 9.01 -6.40 9.94
CA VAL A 173 7.92 -5.87 9.12
C VAL A 173 8.46 -5.63 7.72
N GLN A 174 7.84 -6.24 6.70
CA GLN A 174 8.29 -6.13 5.32
C GLN A 174 7.13 -5.77 4.40
N HIS A 175 7.40 -4.88 3.45
CA HIS A 175 6.50 -4.60 2.35
C HIS A 175 6.64 -5.67 1.25
N SER A 176 5.56 -5.98 0.53
CA SER A 176 5.56 -6.98 -0.56
C SER A 176 6.70 -6.81 -1.56
N THR A 177 7.06 -5.57 -1.91
CA THR A 177 8.19 -5.29 -2.83
C THR A 177 9.52 -5.79 -2.30
N GLN A 178 9.76 -5.71 -0.99
CA GLN A 178 10.97 -6.22 -0.34
C GLN A 178 10.95 -7.75 -0.30
N ILE A 179 9.79 -8.33 0.04
CA ILE A 179 9.60 -9.78 0.09
C ILE A 179 9.84 -10.40 -1.29
N LEU A 180 9.23 -9.84 -2.35
CA LEU A 180 9.42 -10.30 -3.71
C LEU A 180 10.89 -10.26 -4.13
N LEU A 181 11.60 -9.16 -3.81
CA LEU A 181 13.02 -9.05 -4.10
C LEU A 181 13.85 -10.09 -3.34
N ASN A 182 13.57 -10.29 -2.04
CA ASN A 182 14.26 -11.29 -1.23
C ASN A 182 14.07 -12.70 -1.80
N LEU A 183 12.83 -13.08 -2.14
CA LEU A 183 12.51 -14.38 -2.72
C LEU A 183 13.19 -14.59 -4.09
N LEU A 184 13.30 -13.55 -4.92
CA LEU A 184 14.07 -13.60 -6.18
C LEU A 184 15.56 -13.80 -5.92
N THR A 185 16.13 -13.03 -4.98
CA THR A 185 17.55 -13.09 -4.63
C THR A 185 17.94 -14.45 -4.04
N GLU A 186 17.07 -15.02 -3.22
CA GLU A 186 17.20 -16.36 -2.63
C GLU A 186 16.88 -17.49 -3.64
N ARG A 187 16.47 -17.14 -4.87
CA ARG A 187 16.07 -18.08 -5.93
C ARG A 187 14.89 -18.99 -5.54
N ARG A 188 14.07 -18.56 -4.59
CA ARG A 188 12.85 -19.26 -4.16
C ARG A 188 11.68 -19.04 -5.12
N ILE A 189 11.72 -17.94 -5.89
CA ILE A 189 10.83 -17.69 -7.02
C ILE A 189 11.63 -17.37 -8.28
N ARG A 190 11.01 -17.60 -9.44
CA ARG A 190 11.57 -17.26 -10.76
C ARG A 190 10.46 -16.75 -11.65
N PHE A 191 10.77 -15.73 -12.44
CA PHE A 191 9.90 -15.21 -13.46
C PHE A 191 10.18 -15.94 -14.78
N ASN A 192 9.23 -16.73 -15.25
CA ASN A 192 9.38 -17.58 -16.43
C ASN A 192 8.50 -17.15 -17.59
N ARG A 193 7.38 -16.46 -17.32
CA ARG A 193 6.47 -15.96 -18.34
C ARG A 193 6.93 -14.58 -18.79
N LYS A 194 7.21 -14.47 -20.10
CA LYS A 194 7.62 -13.23 -20.75
C LYS A 194 6.44 -12.25 -20.83
N LEU A 195 6.73 -10.96 -20.66
CA LEU A 195 5.83 -9.85 -20.91
C LEU A 195 6.59 -8.80 -21.76
N ASP A 196 6.35 -8.79 -23.07
CA ASP A 196 6.96 -7.78 -23.96
C ASP A 196 6.21 -6.46 -23.79
N ALA A 197 6.64 -5.63 -22.83
CA ALA A 197 5.98 -4.38 -22.50
C ALA A 197 6.94 -3.37 -21.85
N ASN A 198 6.64 -2.09 -22.05
CA ASN A 198 7.21 -1.01 -21.28
C ASN A 198 6.42 -0.83 -19.97
N VAL A 199 7.10 -0.82 -18.87
CA VAL A 199 6.50 -0.73 -17.54
C VAL A 199 7.04 0.49 -16.81
N ALA A 200 6.17 1.41 -16.41
CA ALA A 200 6.51 2.48 -15.48
C ALA A 200 6.18 2.06 -14.04
N TYR A 201 7.08 2.34 -13.10
CA TYR A 201 6.79 2.14 -11.68
C TYR A 201 6.44 3.47 -11.02
N PHE A 202 5.23 3.57 -10.48
CA PHE A 202 4.80 4.71 -9.67
C PHE A 202 5.24 4.53 -8.22
N ASP A 203 6.03 5.46 -7.71
CA ASP A 203 6.54 5.45 -6.33
C ASP A 203 5.49 5.99 -5.34
N PRO A 204 4.84 5.13 -4.54
CA PRO A 204 3.91 5.58 -3.51
C PRO A 204 4.65 6.42 -2.46
N CYS A 205 4.11 7.59 -2.11
CA CYS A 205 4.78 8.50 -1.18
C CYS A 205 5.11 7.87 0.18
N HIS A 206 4.23 7.02 0.71
CA HIS A 206 4.44 6.33 1.98
C HIS A 206 5.42 5.15 1.90
N LEU A 207 5.75 4.64 0.72
CA LEU A 207 6.82 3.66 0.55
C LEU A 207 8.15 4.36 0.21
N GLY A 208 8.11 5.31 -0.72
CA GLY A 208 9.28 6.03 -1.18
C GLY A 208 9.74 7.09 -0.19
N ARG A 209 9.01 8.22 -0.08
CA ARG A 209 9.48 9.37 0.72
C ARG A 209 9.50 9.12 2.22
N TYR A 210 8.55 8.34 2.75
CA TYR A 210 8.54 7.99 4.17
C TYR A 210 9.58 6.94 4.52
N GLU A 211 9.67 5.84 3.73
CA GLU A 211 10.47 4.66 4.10
C GLU A 211 11.70 4.44 3.20
N LYS A 212 11.93 5.33 2.21
CA LYS A 212 13.09 5.32 1.28
C LYS A 212 13.22 4.04 0.45
N ILE A 213 12.12 3.31 0.23
CA ILE A 213 12.09 2.10 -0.58
C ILE A 213 11.78 2.47 -2.04
N TYR A 214 12.82 2.53 -2.88
CA TYR A 214 12.74 2.89 -4.30
C TYR A 214 13.27 1.80 -5.22
N ASP A 215 14.31 1.09 -4.79
CA ASP A 215 15.05 0.17 -5.66
C ASP A 215 14.48 -1.24 -5.65
N ALA A 216 13.91 -1.71 -4.53
CA ALA A 216 13.30 -3.03 -4.44
C ALA A 216 12.21 -3.26 -5.49
N PRO A 217 11.19 -2.39 -5.65
CA PRO A 217 10.17 -2.59 -6.68
C PRO A 217 10.74 -2.53 -8.10
N ARG A 218 11.71 -1.66 -8.37
CA ARG A 218 12.37 -1.57 -9.68
C ARG A 218 13.15 -2.83 -10.03
N SER A 219 13.83 -3.41 -9.04
CA SER A 219 14.56 -4.67 -9.20
C SER A 219 13.61 -5.82 -9.51
N VAL A 220 12.45 -5.87 -8.86
CA VAL A 220 11.39 -6.87 -9.16
C VAL A 220 10.89 -6.70 -10.60
N VAL A 221 10.56 -5.48 -11.03
CA VAL A 221 10.06 -5.22 -12.39
C VAL A 221 11.12 -5.59 -13.44
N ARG A 222 12.39 -5.19 -13.25
CA ARG A 222 13.48 -5.52 -14.20
C ARG A 222 13.78 -7.02 -14.29
N ALA A 223 13.45 -7.80 -13.27
CA ALA A 223 13.65 -9.25 -13.28
C ALA A 223 12.68 -10.01 -14.19
N ILE A 224 11.59 -9.35 -14.64
CA ILE A 224 10.57 -9.97 -15.49
C ILE A 224 11.08 -10.04 -16.94
N PRO A 225 11.12 -11.23 -17.56
CA PRO A 225 11.58 -11.37 -18.94
C PRO A 225 10.73 -10.56 -19.92
N GLY A 226 11.38 -9.79 -20.79
CA GLY A 226 10.74 -8.97 -21.83
C GLY A 226 10.26 -7.59 -21.36
N VAL A 227 10.25 -7.30 -20.07
CA VAL A 227 9.87 -5.98 -19.56
C VAL A 227 11.01 -4.99 -19.74
N THR A 228 10.67 -3.83 -20.26
CA THR A 228 11.52 -2.63 -20.24
C THR A 228 10.99 -1.67 -19.17
N LEU A 229 11.77 -1.43 -18.12
CA LEU A 229 11.39 -0.42 -17.12
C LEU A 229 11.66 0.97 -17.67
N VAL A 230 10.62 1.77 -17.84
CA VAL A 230 10.69 3.20 -18.24
C VAL A 230 10.44 4.08 -17.01
N GLU A 231 11.14 5.20 -16.93
CA GLU A 231 10.96 6.14 -15.81
C GLU A 231 10.11 7.33 -16.28
N MET A 232 9.15 7.71 -15.45
CA MET A 232 8.36 8.91 -15.61
C MET A 232 9.23 10.18 -15.38
N ASP A 233 8.78 11.33 -15.86
CA ASP A 233 9.46 12.64 -15.66
C ASP A 233 9.75 12.97 -14.21
N LYS A 234 8.88 12.50 -13.30
CA LYS A 234 9.05 12.59 -11.85
C LYS A 234 8.92 11.21 -11.20
N SER A 235 10.05 10.68 -10.80
CA SER A 235 10.16 9.37 -10.16
C SER A 235 10.93 9.44 -8.84
N LYS A 236 10.93 8.36 -8.08
CA LYS A 236 11.58 8.24 -6.77
C LYS A 236 11.13 9.32 -5.79
N HIS A 237 12.07 10.06 -5.17
CA HIS A 237 11.77 11.13 -4.22
C HIS A 237 10.99 12.31 -4.83
N LEU A 238 11.14 12.54 -6.14
CA LEU A 238 10.41 13.58 -6.88
C LEU A 238 9.03 13.11 -7.37
N SER A 239 8.66 11.84 -7.18
CA SER A 239 7.39 11.31 -7.63
C SER A 239 6.21 12.17 -7.18
N ARG A 240 5.20 12.30 -8.05
CA ARG A 240 3.93 12.95 -7.75
C ARG A 240 3.20 12.21 -6.63
N CYS A 241 2.10 12.76 -6.13
CA CYS A 241 1.22 12.09 -5.20
C CYS A 241 -0.11 11.76 -5.87
N CYS A 242 -0.65 10.56 -5.63
CA CYS A 242 -1.94 10.16 -6.17
C CYS A 242 -3.15 10.82 -5.45
N GLY A 243 -2.93 11.64 -4.42
CA GLY A 243 -4.00 12.29 -3.67
C GLY A 243 -4.82 11.36 -2.76
N GLY A 244 -4.34 10.14 -2.46
CA GLY A 244 -5.11 9.12 -1.74
C GLY A 244 -5.70 9.55 -0.40
N THR A 245 -5.00 10.41 0.34
CA THR A 245 -5.43 10.88 1.66
C THR A 245 -6.46 12.02 1.62
N ILE A 246 -6.59 12.70 0.47
CA ILE A 246 -7.53 13.82 0.29
C ILE A 246 -8.73 13.45 -0.59
N ARG A 247 -8.86 12.19 -0.95
CA ARG A 247 -9.84 11.73 -1.96
C ARG A 247 -11.29 12.03 -1.61
N VAL A 248 -11.65 12.06 -0.33
CA VAL A 248 -13.04 12.25 0.08
C VAL A 248 -13.45 13.72 0.03
N PRO A 249 -12.74 14.66 0.72
CA PRO A 249 -13.16 16.07 0.71
C PRO A 249 -12.76 16.81 -0.57
N TYR A 250 -11.79 16.31 -1.35
CA TYR A 250 -11.21 17.03 -2.50
C TYR A 250 -11.08 16.13 -3.72
N PHE A 251 -12.22 15.61 -4.18
CA PHE A 251 -12.28 14.65 -5.27
C PHE A 251 -11.63 15.17 -6.57
N ASP A 252 -11.95 16.40 -6.99
CA ASP A 252 -11.42 16.99 -8.23
C ASP A 252 -9.90 17.19 -8.16
N ILE A 253 -9.40 17.69 -7.02
CA ILE A 253 -7.95 17.85 -6.82
C ILE A 253 -7.25 16.49 -6.91
N ARG A 254 -7.79 15.47 -6.23
CA ARG A 254 -7.26 14.11 -6.27
C ARG A 254 -7.28 13.55 -7.70
N THR A 255 -8.34 13.78 -8.45
CA THR A 255 -8.48 13.32 -9.84
C THR A 255 -7.39 13.94 -10.71
N GLY A 256 -7.24 15.27 -10.71
CA GLY A 256 -6.18 15.94 -11.47
C GLY A 256 -4.76 15.50 -11.06
N MET A 257 -4.53 15.21 -9.76
CA MET A 257 -3.25 14.66 -9.32
C MET A 257 -2.97 13.26 -9.92
N SER A 258 -3.99 12.41 -10.00
CA SER A 258 -3.88 11.05 -10.57
C SER A 258 -3.74 11.10 -12.09
N GLU A 259 -4.47 11.97 -12.78
CA GLU A 259 -4.37 12.20 -14.23
C GLU A 259 -2.95 12.64 -14.63
N ALA A 260 -2.34 13.56 -13.86
CA ALA A 260 -0.98 13.99 -14.10
C ALA A 260 0.04 12.84 -14.00
N ILE A 261 -0.24 11.79 -13.21
CA ILE A 261 0.59 10.58 -13.12
C ILE A 261 0.34 9.69 -14.33
N ALA A 262 -0.93 9.43 -14.67
CA ALA A 262 -1.30 8.59 -15.81
C ALA A 262 -0.74 9.18 -17.13
N LYS A 263 -0.90 10.50 -17.31
CA LYS A 263 -0.31 11.22 -18.44
C LYS A 263 1.22 11.06 -18.49
N SER A 264 1.91 11.21 -17.35
CA SER A 264 3.37 11.06 -17.30
C SER A 264 3.82 9.64 -17.65
N ALA A 265 3.05 8.60 -17.27
CA ALA A 265 3.33 7.23 -17.66
C ALA A 265 3.12 7.02 -19.17
N ASN A 266 2.05 7.57 -19.75
CA ASN A 266 1.80 7.54 -21.19
C ASN A 266 2.90 8.30 -21.97
N ASP A 267 3.28 9.51 -21.52
CA ASP A 267 4.34 10.29 -22.13
C ASP A 267 5.71 9.57 -22.09
N ALA A 268 5.92 8.70 -21.11
CA ALA A 268 7.10 7.82 -21.01
C ALA A 268 7.00 6.57 -21.91
N GLY A 269 5.90 6.38 -22.63
CA GLY A 269 5.64 5.22 -23.47
C GLY A 269 5.39 3.93 -22.71
N ALA A 270 4.81 4.00 -21.51
CA ALA A 270 4.50 2.84 -20.70
C ALA A 270 3.20 2.17 -21.15
N ASP A 271 3.23 0.84 -21.35
CA ASP A 271 2.04 0.01 -21.52
C ASP A 271 1.35 -0.28 -20.17
N TYR A 272 2.16 -0.35 -19.10
CA TYR A 272 1.68 -0.60 -17.73
C TYR A 272 2.25 0.42 -16.74
N LEU A 273 1.38 0.91 -15.87
CA LEU A 273 1.71 1.70 -14.69
C LEU A 273 1.56 0.83 -13.44
N VAL A 274 2.68 0.43 -12.86
CA VAL A 274 2.75 -0.51 -11.73
C VAL A 274 2.94 0.24 -10.42
N THR A 275 2.25 -0.17 -9.38
CA THR A 275 2.44 0.40 -8.04
C THR A 275 2.38 -0.66 -6.94
N GLY A 276 3.09 -0.44 -5.83
CA GLY A 276 3.03 -1.25 -4.61
C GLY A 276 2.16 -0.60 -3.54
N CYS A 277 1.02 0.00 -3.90
CA CYS A 277 0.11 0.63 -2.95
C CYS A 277 -1.34 0.51 -3.40
N PRO A 278 -2.22 -0.15 -2.64
CA PRO A 278 -3.62 -0.35 -3.04
C PRO A 278 -4.41 0.97 -3.14
N THR A 279 -4.06 1.99 -2.35
CA THR A 279 -4.69 3.31 -2.46
C THR A 279 -4.25 4.04 -3.73
N CYS A 280 -2.99 3.92 -4.12
CA CYS A 280 -2.50 4.47 -5.39
C CYS A 280 -3.11 3.71 -6.57
N TYR A 281 -3.14 2.37 -6.51
CA TYR A 281 -3.81 1.53 -7.49
C TYR A 281 -5.26 1.98 -7.70
N HIS A 282 -6.03 2.13 -6.62
CA HIS A 282 -7.43 2.60 -6.68
C HIS A 282 -7.56 3.96 -7.40
N ASN A 283 -6.71 4.93 -7.06
CA ASN A 283 -6.83 6.26 -7.64
C ASN A 283 -6.39 6.32 -9.10
N LEU A 284 -5.38 5.53 -9.48
CA LEU A 284 -4.81 5.53 -10.83
C LEU A 284 -5.65 4.71 -11.81
N LYS A 285 -6.23 3.58 -11.35
CA LYS A 285 -6.98 2.65 -12.22
C LYS A 285 -8.09 3.35 -13.02
N PHE A 286 -8.82 4.27 -12.40
CA PHE A 286 -9.96 4.92 -13.06
C PHE A 286 -9.55 6.01 -14.06
N VAL A 287 -8.46 6.74 -13.79
CA VAL A 287 -8.01 7.84 -14.65
C VAL A 287 -7.09 7.36 -15.77
N ALA A 288 -6.42 6.24 -15.61
CA ALA A 288 -5.46 5.73 -16.57
C ALA A 288 -6.11 5.24 -17.88
N LEU A 289 -7.40 4.89 -17.83
CA LEU A 289 -8.17 4.48 -19.01
C LEU A 289 -8.20 5.56 -20.11
N ASP A 290 -8.15 6.83 -19.71
CA ASP A 290 -8.14 7.97 -20.64
C ASP A 290 -6.75 8.21 -21.27
N TYR A 291 -5.73 7.47 -20.84
CA TYR A 291 -4.32 7.68 -21.24
C TYR A 291 -3.67 6.44 -21.88
N ASP A 292 -4.47 5.43 -22.27
CA ASP A 292 -4.00 4.19 -22.90
C ASP A 292 -2.88 3.46 -22.09
N VAL A 293 -2.96 3.55 -20.77
CA VAL A 293 -2.02 2.90 -19.83
C VAL A 293 -2.79 2.00 -18.87
N ARG A 294 -2.41 0.74 -18.78
CA ARG A 294 -3.01 -0.22 -17.84
C ARG A 294 -2.38 -0.12 -16.47
N VAL A 295 -3.19 -0.07 -15.41
CA VAL A 295 -2.70 -0.02 -14.03
C VAL A 295 -2.78 -1.39 -13.38
N CYS A 296 -1.67 -1.85 -12.80
CA CYS A 296 -1.66 -3.09 -12.01
C CYS A 296 -0.83 -2.95 -10.74
N SER A 297 -1.05 -3.87 -9.81
CA SER A 297 -0.19 -4.00 -8.64
C SER A 297 1.09 -4.77 -8.98
N ILE A 298 2.14 -4.56 -8.20
CA ILE A 298 3.40 -5.29 -8.38
C ILE A 298 3.23 -6.79 -8.10
N GLU A 299 2.29 -7.16 -7.22
CA GLU A 299 1.95 -8.53 -6.89
C GLU A 299 1.29 -9.24 -8.08
N GLU A 300 0.37 -8.58 -8.77
CA GLU A 300 -0.26 -9.11 -9.99
C GLU A 300 0.78 -9.31 -11.10
N LEU A 301 1.63 -8.31 -11.32
CA LEU A 301 2.68 -8.37 -12.33
C LEU A 301 3.67 -9.53 -12.05
N ALA A 302 4.10 -9.69 -10.80
CA ALA A 302 4.95 -10.80 -10.37
C ALA A 302 4.25 -12.14 -10.51
N GLY A 303 3.01 -12.26 -10.07
CA GLY A 303 2.18 -13.46 -10.20
C GLY A 303 1.96 -13.87 -11.64
N TYR A 304 1.73 -12.92 -12.55
CA TYR A 304 1.63 -13.15 -13.98
C TYR A 304 2.93 -13.75 -14.54
N SER A 305 4.07 -13.15 -14.20
CA SER A 305 5.36 -13.63 -14.68
C SER A 305 5.78 -14.99 -14.11
N MET A 306 5.21 -15.39 -12.97
CA MET A 306 5.34 -16.75 -12.42
C MET A 306 4.35 -17.74 -13.03
N GLY A 307 3.39 -17.32 -13.86
CA GLY A 307 2.31 -18.15 -14.41
C GLY A 307 1.22 -18.49 -13.39
N LEU A 308 1.14 -17.77 -12.26
CA LEU A 308 0.14 -17.96 -11.20
C LEU A 308 -1.12 -17.14 -11.45
N VAL A 309 -0.97 -15.97 -12.04
CA VAL A 309 -2.07 -15.09 -12.47
C VAL A 309 -2.23 -15.22 -13.99
N LYS A 310 -3.46 -15.50 -14.44
CA LYS A 310 -3.73 -15.74 -15.87
C LYS A 310 -3.60 -14.49 -16.71
N GLU A 311 -4.18 -13.40 -16.23
CA GLU A 311 -4.21 -12.07 -16.87
C GLU A 311 -3.94 -11.00 -15.82
N ILE A 312 -3.23 -9.95 -16.22
CA ILE A 312 -3.08 -8.75 -15.40
C ILE A 312 -4.41 -8.00 -15.49
N SER A 313 -4.97 -7.62 -14.35
CA SER A 313 -6.28 -6.93 -14.28
C SER A 313 -6.33 -5.71 -15.21
N GLU A 314 -7.42 -5.60 -15.95
CA GLU A 314 -7.70 -4.43 -16.80
C GLU A 314 -8.02 -3.17 -15.97
#